data_834ba7d94dfd3d423a9872e488f6aacf
#
_entry.id   834ba7d94dfd3d423a9872e488f6aacf
#
_cell.length_a   1.000
_cell.length_b   1.000
_cell.length_c   1.000
_cell.angle_alpha   90.00
_cell.angle_beta   90.00
_cell.angle_gamma   90.00
#
_symmetry.space_group_name_H-M   'P 1'
#
loop_
_entity.id
_entity.type
_entity.pdbx_description
1 polymer ?
#
loop_
_entity_poly.entity_id
_entity_poly.type
_entity_poly.pdbx_seq_one_letter_code
_entity_poly.pdbx_strand_id
1 'polypeptide(L)'
;MSLKQAIVVRADLKMGKGKIAAQCSHASVSVLEKVDEDVYEEWVSQGMKKVVLKVGSKRELLELFEQAKRRLPAALIKDAGLTQVEPGEPTCIAIGPADEADLDKLTGHLKLL
;
A
#
# COMPACT_ATOMS: atom_id res chain seq x y z
N MET A 1 -19.76 8.10 -0.38
CA MET A 1 -18.42 7.88 0.21
C MET A 1 -17.40 7.70 -0.91
N SER A 2 -16.31 8.43 -0.86
CA SER A 2 -15.24 8.30 -1.86
C SER A 2 -14.20 7.30 -1.35
N LEU A 3 -14.01 6.21 -2.07
CA LEU A 3 -13.10 5.14 -1.71
C LEU A 3 -11.77 5.27 -2.43
N LYS A 4 -10.68 4.99 -1.71
CA LYS A 4 -9.33 5.09 -2.22
C LYS A 4 -8.47 3.99 -1.63
N GLN A 5 -7.48 3.52 -2.38
CA GLN A 5 -6.43 2.64 -1.91
C GLN A 5 -5.12 3.40 -1.91
N ALA A 6 -4.38 3.34 -0.82
CA ALA A 6 -3.05 3.94 -0.74
C ALA A 6 -2.00 2.83 -0.77
N ILE A 7 -0.99 3.01 -1.61
CA ILE A 7 0.16 2.11 -1.70
C ILE A 7 1.38 2.92 -1.29
N VAL A 8 2.13 2.43 -0.31
CA VAL A 8 3.28 3.16 0.23
C VAL A 8 4.55 2.35 0.01
N VAL A 9 5.52 2.95 -0.66
CA VAL A 9 6.74 2.29 -1.12
C VAL A 9 7.96 2.83 -0.37
N ARG A 10 8.90 1.94 -0.05
CA ARG A 10 10.18 2.34 0.52
C ARG A 10 11.08 2.93 -0.58
N ALA A 11 11.29 4.22 -0.52
CA ALA A 11 12.14 4.90 -1.50
C ALA A 11 13.63 4.63 -1.26
N ASP A 12 14.02 4.29 -0.02
CA ASP A 12 15.41 4.00 0.33
C ASP A 12 15.98 2.77 -0.35
N LEU A 13 15.14 1.83 -0.78
CA LEU A 13 15.59 0.64 -1.49
C LEU A 13 16.01 0.94 -2.94
N LYS A 14 15.61 2.08 -3.47
CA LYS A 14 15.97 2.52 -4.84
C LYS A 14 15.67 1.46 -5.90
N MET A 15 14.50 0.82 -5.76
CA MET A 15 14.07 -0.19 -6.72
C MET A 15 13.83 0.41 -8.09
N GLY A 16 14.10 -0.35 -9.14
CA GLY A 16 13.82 0.05 -10.50
C GLY A 16 12.31 0.15 -10.77
N LYS A 17 11.95 0.83 -11.85
CA LYS A 17 10.54 1.09 -12.19
C LYS A 17 9.71 -0.16 -12.32
N GLY A 18 10.24 -1.20 -12.98
CA GLY A 18 9.53 -2.47 -13.14
C GLY A 18 9.31 -3.17 -11.81
N LYS A 19 10.31 -3.16 -10.95
CA LYS A 19 10.21 -3.74 -9.60
C LYS A 19 9.15 -3.01 -8.77
N ILE A 20 9.17 -1.69 -8.80
CA ILE A 20 8.17 -0.88 -8.10
C ILE A 20 6.76 -1.24 -8.60
N ALA A 21 6.58 -1.29 -9.92
CA ALA A 21 5.28 -1.62 -10.50
C ALA A 21 4.80 -3.01 -10.06
N ALA A 22 5.68 -4.00 -10.05
CA ALA A 22 5.32 -5.35 -9.63
C ALA A 22 4.95 -5.40 -8.15
N GLN A 23 5.75 -4.77 -7.28
CA GLN A 23 5.49 -4.76 -5.84
C GLN A 23 4.20 -4.01 -5.51
N CYS A 24 3.94 -2.88 -6.15
CA CYS A 24 2.69 -2.14 -5.97
C CYS A 24 1.48 -2.96 -6.44
N SER A 25 1.62 -3.68 -7.55
CA SER A 25 0.56 -4.55 -8.05
C SER A 25 0.26 -5.68 -7.07
N HIS A 26 1.30 -6.31 -6.51
CA HIS A 26 1.13 -7.33 -5.47
C HIS A 26 0.37 -6.76 -4.27
N ALA A 27 0.78 -5.60 -3.79
CA ALA A 27 0.16 -4.98 -2.62
C ALA A 27 -1.31 -4.66 -2.87
N SER A 28 -1.61 -4.08 -4.03
CA SER A 28 -2.97 -3.70 -4.41
C SER A 28 -3.93 -4.89 -4.42
N VAL A 29 -3.45 -6.05 -4.88
CA VAL A 29 -4.27 -7.27 -4.96
C VAL A 29 -4.33 -7.98 -3.61
N SER A 30 -3.19 -8.09 -2.92
CA SER A 30 -3.11 -8.83 -1.65
C SER A 30 -4.03 -8.28 -0.57
N VAL A 31 -4.17 -6.97 -0.49
CA VAL A 31 -5.00 -6.35 0.54
C VAL A 31 -6.49 -6.64 0.34
N LEU A 32 -6.90 -6.98 -0.86
CA LEU A 32 -8.32 -7.22 -1.17
C LEU A 32 -8.92 -8.40 -0.41
N GLU A 33 -8.09 -9.35 0.04
CA GLU A 33 -8.54 -10.45 0.88
C GLU A 33 -9.12 -9.98 2.22
N LYS A 34 -8.76 -8.77 2.63
CA LYS A 34 -9.19 -8.18 3.91
C LYS A 34 -10.29 -7.14 3.74
N VAL A 35 -10.77 -6.95 2.53
CA VAL A 35 -11.77 -5.94 2.18
C VAL A 35 -13.13 -6.60 2.03
N ASP A 36 -14.16 -6.00 2.63
CA ASP A 36 -15.53 -6.48 2.46
C ASP A 36 -15.94 -6.38 0.99
N GLU A 37 -16.70 -7.36 0.54
CA GLU A 37 -17.08 -7.45 -0.87
C GLU A 37 -17.83 -6.23 -1.38
N ASP A 38 -18.72 -5.67 -0.59
CA ASP A 38 -19.49 -4.49 -0.97
C ASP A 38 -18.60 -3.24 -1.07
N VAL A 39 -17.59 -3.10 -0.24
CA VAL A 39 -16.61 -2.02 -0.32
C VAL A 39 -15.76 -2.19 -1.59
N TYR A 40 -15.32 -3.41 -1.87
CA TYR A 40 -14.58 -3.72 -3.08
C TYR A 40 -15.38 -3.34 -4.33
N GLU A 41 -16.64 -3.78 -4.41
CA GLU A 41 -17.50 -3.51 -5.55
C GLU A 41 -17.74 -2.02 -5.76
N GLU A 42 -17.96 -1.28 -4.67
CA GLU A 42 -18.14 0.16 -4.75
C GLU A 42 -16.87 0.87 -5.23
N TRP A 43 -15.70 0.45 -4.72
CA TRP A 43 -14.43 0.99 -5.14
C TRP A 43 -14.19 0.74 -6.64
N VAL A 44 -14.50 -0.46 -7.12
CA VAL A 44 -14.40 -0.78 -8.56
C VAL A 44 -15.33 0.12 -9.36
N SER A 45 -16.59 0.30 -8.91
CA SER A 45 -17.55 1.14 -9.62
C SER A 45 -17.12 2.61 -9.64
N GLN A 46 -16.36 3.06 -8.64
CA GLN A 46 -15.81 4.42 -8.59
C GLN A 46 -14.53 4.58 -9.41
N GLY A 47 -14.01 3.51 -10.03
CA GLY A 47 -12.82 3.57 -10.88
C GLY A 47 -11.54 3.05 -10.25
N MET A 48 -11.60 2.39 -9.09
CA MET A 48 -10.44 1.81 -8.40
C MET A 48 -9.34 2.83 -8.08
N LYS A 49 -9.73 3.98 -7.54
CA LYS A 49 -8.80 5.07 -7.23
C LYS A 49 -7.64 4.59 -6.36
N LYS A 50 -6.42 4.92 -6.78
CA LYS A 50 -5.19 4.58 -6.06
C LYS A 50 -4.28 5.78 -5.97
N VAL A 51 -3.46 5.82 -4.94
CA VAL A 51 -2.36 6.77 -4.84
C VAL A 51 -1.12 6.00 -4.41
N VAL A 52 0.03 6.33 -4.99
CA VAL A 52 1.30 5.70 -4.64
C VAL A 52 2.17 6.75 -3.96
N LEU A 53 2.50 6.45 -2.71
CA LEU A 53 3.23 7.35 -1.81
C LEU A 53 4.56 6.71 -1.45
N LYS A 54 5.42 7.47 -0.75
CA LYS A 54 6.71 6.96 -0.33
C LYS A 54 7.00 7.24 1.13
N VAL A 55 7.84 6.37 1.71
CA VAL A 55 8.51 6.58 3.00
C VAL A 55 10.00 6.38 2.78
N GLY A 56 10.82 6.86 3.71
CA GLY A 56 12.27 6.86 3.56
C GLY A 56 12.98 5.70 4.23
N SER A 57 12.27 4.83 4.95
CA SER A 57 12.92 3.75 5.71
C SER A 57 11.98 2.59 5.98
N LYS A 58 12.57 1.44 6.28
CA LYS A 58 11.86 0.25 6.74
C LYS A 58 11.04 0.55 7.98
N ARG A 59 11.63 1.28 8.93
CA ARG A 59 10.99 1.63 10.19
C ARG A 59 9.71 2.42 9.96
N GLU A 60 9.77 3.44 9.11
CA GLU A 60 8.58 4.25 8.78
C GLU A 60 7.49 3.39 8.14
N LEU A 61 7.87 2.50 7.24
CA LEU A 61 6.91 1.60 6.58
C LEU A 61 6.21 0.71 7.59
N LEU A 62 6.98 0.07 8.48
CA LEU A 62 6.42 -0.87 9.46
C LEU A 62 5.57 -0.17 10.51
N GLU A 63 5.97 1.02 10.97
CA GLU A 63 5.18 1.80 11.90
C GLU A 63 3.82 2.19 11.28
N LEU A 64 3.83 2.62 10.03
CA LEU A 64 2.61 2.97 9.32
C LEU A 64 1.71 1.74 9.15
N PHE A 65 2.29 0.60 8.77
CA PHE A 65 1.55 -0.64 8.63
C PHE A 65 0.87 -1.05 9.94
N GLU A 66 1.60 -0.99 11.06
CA GLU A 66 1.06 -1.34 12.38
C GLU A 66 -0.11 -0.42 12.77
N GLN A 67 -0.02 0.86 12.47
CA GLN A 67 -1.11 1.80 12.74
C GLN A 67 -2.32 1.51 11.84
N ALA A 68 -2.07 1.30 10.55
CA ALA A 68 -3.14 1.12 9.57
C ALA A 68 -3.96 -0.15 9.81
N LYS A 69 -3.29 -1.27 10.08
CA LYS A 69 -3.97 -2.56 10.22
C LYS A 69 -4.92 -2.65 11.41
N ARG A 70 -4.80 -1.73 12.36
CA ARG A 70 -5.68 -1.70 13.53
C ARG A 70 -7.11 -1.29 13.17
N ARG A 71 -7.29 -0.54 12.10
CA ARG A 71 -8.57 0.05 11.74
C ARG A 71 -9.00 -0.18 10.29
N LEU A 72 -8.05 -0.41 9.39
CA LEU A 72 -8.30 -0.49 7.96
C LEU A 72 -7.68 -1.75 7.38
N PRO A 73 -8.21 -2.25 6.25
CA PRO A 73 -7.53 -3.32 5.54
C PRO A 73 -6.13 -2.88 5.16
N ALA A 74 -5.13 -3.67 5.50
CA ALA A 74 -3.74 -3.38 5.18
C ALA A 74 -2.97 -4.67 4.91
N ALA A 75 -2.05 -4.63 3.94
CA ALA A 75 -1.21 -5.77 3.59
C ALA A 75 0.23 -5.31 3.42
N LEU A 76 1.16 -6.11 3.91
CA LEU A 76 2.59 -5.88 3.80
C LEU A 76 3.17 -6.82 2.76
N ILE A 77 3.97 -6.28 1.85
CA ILE A 77 4.64 -7.06 0.80
C ILE A 77 6.13 -7.15 1.11
N LYS A 78 6.64 -8.36 1.06
CA LYS A 78 8.06 -8.65 1.22
C LYS A 78 8.62 -9.13 -0.11
N ASP A 79 9.90 -8.85 -0.35
CA ASP A 79 10.56 -9.31 -1.56
C ASP A 79 10.80 -10.82 -1.50
N ALA A 80 10.60 -11.50 -2.63
CA ALA A 80 10.85 -12.94 -2.73
C ALA A 80 12.34 -13.30 -2.86
N GLY A 81 13.21 -12.30 -3.02
CA GLY A 81 14.64 -12.52 -3.14
C GLY A 81 15.11 -12.88 -4.54
N LEU A 82 14.28 -12.63 -5.55
CA LEU A 82 14.58 -12.97 -6.94
C LEU A 82 15.18 -11.80 -7.73
N THR A 83 15.37 -10.67 -7.07
CA THR A 83 15.80 -9.43 -7.73
C THR A 83 16.82 -8.66 -6.88
N GLN A 84 16.79 -7.33 -6.97
CA GLN A 84 17.72 -6.38 -6.35
C GLN A 84 17.66 -6.31 -4.82
N VAL A 85 16.59 -6.83 -4.21
CA VAL A 85 16.31 -6.67 -2.80
C VAL A 85 16.51 -7.98 -2.06
N GLU A 86 17.00 -7.91 -0.82
CA GLU A 86 17.21 -9.08 0.03
C GLU A 86 15.92 -9.87 0.23
N PRO A 87 16.00 -11.23 0.28
CA PRO A 87 14.82 -12.06 0.54
C PRO A 87 14.13 -11.70 1.84
N GLY A 88 12.81 -11.55 1.79
CA GLY A 88 12.01 -11.23 2.97
C GLY A 88 12.03 -9.78 3.39
N GLU A 89 12.73 -8.92 2.68
CA GLU A 89 12.77 -7.49 2.98
C GLU A 89 11.43 -6.84 2.67
N PRO A 90 10.81 -6.12 3.62
CA PRO A 90 9.58 -5.38 3.34
C PRO A 90 9.83 -4.30 2.29
N THR A 91 8.98 -4.23 1.28
CA THR A 91 9.15 -3.27 0.17
C THR A 91 8.05 -2.21 0.11
N CYS A 92 6.82 -2.61 0.36
CA CYS A 92 5.68 -1.71 0.31
C CYS A 92 4.49 -2.26 1.09
N ILE A 93 3.51 -1.40 1.30
CA ILE A 93 2.23 -1.77 1.90
C ILE A 93 1.10 -1.23 1.04
N ALA A 94 -0.08 -1.85 1.15
CA ALA A 94 -1.31 -1.28 0.63
C ALA A 94 -2.30 -1.14 1.78
N ILE A 95 -3.06 -0.05 1.77
CA ILE A 95 -4.09 0.25 2.75
C ILE A 95 -5.37 0.56 1.99
N GLY A 96 -6.44 -0.13 2.31
CA GLY A 96 -7.73 0.06 1.63
C GLY A 96 -7.93 -0.89 0.45
N PRO A 97 -9.05 -0.68 -0.31
CA PRO A 97 -9.86 0.54 -0.34
C PRO A 97 -10.61 0.83 0.95
N ALA A 98 -10.69 2.10 1.27
CA ALA A 98 -11.40 2.62 2.41
C ALA A 98 -11.81 4.06 2.13
N ASP A 99 -12.61 4.65 3.03
CA ASP A 99 -12.99 6.04 2.91
C ASP A 99 -11.75 6.93 2.83
N GLU A 100 -11.71 7.78 1.83
CA GLU A 100 -10.59 8.68 1.56
C GLU A 100 -10.21 9.52 2.78
N ALA A 101 -11.20 10.01 3.54
CA ALA A 101 -10.95 10.79 4.75
C ALA A 101 -10.21 9.97 5.82
N ASP A 102 -10.56 8.69 5.98
CA ASP A 102 -9.89 7.82 6.95
C ASP A 102 -8.45 7.51 6.53
N LEU A 103 -8.22 7.28 5.23
CA LEU A 103 -6.88 7.08 4.70
C LEU A 103 -6.02 8.33 4.89
N ASP A 104 -6.57 9.50 4.63
CA ASP A 104 -5.81 10.74 4.71
C ASP A 104 -5.30 11.03 6.13
N LYS A 105 -5.99 10.56 7.14
CA LYS A 105 -5.50 10.66 8.53
C LYS A 105 -4.19 9.91 8.74
N LEU A 106 -3.98 8.82 8.00
CA LEU A 106 -2.78 8.00 8.12
C LEU A 106 -1.70 8.42 7.13
N THR A 107 -2.07 8.82 5.92
CA THR A 107 -1.14 8.97 4.81
C THR A 107 -1.08 10.38 4.22
N GLY A 108 -1.93 11.29 4.68
CA GLY A 108 -2.03 12.62 4.09
C GLY A 108 -0.76 13.48 4.16
N HIS A 109 0.14 13.16 5.09
CA HIS A 109 1.42 13.86 5.24
C HIS A 109 2.54 13.29 4.36
N LEU A 110 2.30 12.15 3.69
CA LEU A 110 3.32 11.51 2.87
C LEU A 110 3.37 12.12 1.47
N LYS A 111 4.54 12.07 0.87
CA LYS A 111 4.77 12.58 -0.49
C LYS A 111 4.48 11.49 -1.52
N LEU A 112 4.09 11.92 -2.72
CA LEU A 112 3.96 11.02 -3.85
C LEU A 112 5.31 10.42 -4.22
N LEU A 113 5.28 9.16 -4.64
CA LEU A 113 6.47 8.45 -5.08
C LEU A 113 7.11 9.07 -6.32
#